data_3424f9c8e3118e9863f4082ed0254a92
#
_entry.id   3424f9c8e3118e9863f4082ed0254a92
#
_cell.length_a   1.000
_cell.length_b   1.000
_cell.length_c   1.000
_cell.angle_alpha   90.00
_cell.angle_beta   90.00
_cell.angle_gamma   90.00
#
_symmetry.space_group_name_H-M   'P 1'
#
loop_
_entity.id
_entity.type
_entity.pdbx_description
1 polymer ?
#
loop_
_entity_poly.entity_id
_entity_poly.type
_entity_poly.pdbx_seq_one_letter_code
_entity_poly.pdbx_strand_id
1 'polypeptide(L)'
;MKLLATTNFLVALVIAVAQPGNAADALSKDTPARIEAIPIQTLTISDEQFLKGDAYGRPTTIAGVLRVAQGSGRLPLVVLVPGSGGINPGADMWDRQFEAMGISTFMLDSFAGRGIVSTVVDQSQLARLNGILDLYRALAILAAHPRVDPNRIAVMGFSRGAQYTLYSSLKRFQKMWNAGGIEPAAYIALYPPCVTTYIDDTDVSDHPIRIFHGIADDYVEIGPCRAYFARLKGTAKDIQMTEYPDTWHAYDVPSFPPIPTVVQNGQTTHCVLKEESIGTIVNTATQKPFTFADECVG
;
A
#
# COMPACT_ATOMS: atom_id res chain seq x y z
N MET A 1 -87.95 29.73 -42.31
CA MET A 1 -87.39 28.98 -41.17
C MET A 1 -86.12 28.28 -41.65
N LYS A 2 -84.98 28.83 -41.28
CA LYS A 2 -83.65 28.21 -41.67
C LYS A 2 -83.06 27.62 -40.38
N LEU A 3 -82.89 26.30 -40.37
CA LEU A 3 -82.15 25.59 -39.32
C LEU A 3 -80.62 25.82 -39.51
N LEU A 4 -80.00 26.34 -38.47
CA LEU A 4 -78.55 26.39 -38.36
C LEU A 4 -78.07 25.10 -37.71
N ALA A 5 -77.22 24.33 -38.42
CA ALA A 5 -76.50 23.18 -37.92
C ALA A 5 -75.19 23.67 -37.23
N THR A 6 -75.06 23.43 -35.95
CA THR A 6 -73.83 23.69 -35.22
C THR A 6 -72.93 22.43 -35.25
N THR A 7 -71.79 22.55 -35.90
CA THR A 7 -70.77 21.48 -35.95
C THR A 7 -69.85 21.65 -34.73
N ASN A 8 -69.88 20.69 -33.80
CA ASN A 8 -68.92 20.63 -32.70
C ASN A 8 -67.60 19.99 -33.18
N PHE A 9 -66.52 20.77 -33.15
CA PHE A 9 -65.14 20.25 -33.33
C PHE A 9 -64.64 19.78 -31.98
N LEU A 10 -64.47 18.47 -31.80
CA LEU A 10 -63.70 17.90 -30.70
C LEU A 10 -62.20 17.99 -31.03
N VAL A 11 -61.48 18.86 -30.34
CA VAL A 11 -60.01 18.89 -30.37
C VAL A 11 -59.51 17.83 -29.39
N ALA A 12 -59.00 16.70 -29.90
CA ALA A 12 -58.32 15.71 -29.06
C ALA A 12 -56.90 16.20 -28.74
N LEU A 13 -56.66 16.59 -27.50
CA LEU A 13 -55.35 16.94 -27.00
C LEU A 13 -54.55 15.67 -26.73
N VAL A 14 -53.65 15.30 -27.63
CA VAL A 14 -52.69 14.20 -27.41
C VAL A 14 -51.60 14.69 -26.49
N ILE A 15 -51.68 14.33 -25.22
CA ILE A 15 -50.59 14.52 -24.25
C ILE A 15 -49.56 13.41 -24.50
N ALA A 16 -48.46 13.74 -25.18
CA ALA A 16 -47.31 12.85 -25.26
C ALA A 16 -46.65 12.83 -23.87
N VAL A 17 -46.87 11.77 -23.11
CA VAL A 17 -46.12 11.49 -21.89
C VAL A 17 -44.74 11.02 -22.36
N ALA A 18 -43.76 11.93 -22.25
CA ALA A 18 -42.35 11.55 -22.35
C ALA A 18 -42.04 10.57 -21.22
N GLN A 19 -41.79 9.32 -21.57
CA GLN A 19 -41.23 8.34 -20.62
C GLN A 19 -39.86 8.87 -20.19
N PRO A 20 -39.58 8.96 -18.86
CA PRO A 20 -38.22 9.21 -18.42
C PRO A 20 -37.36 8.05 -18.94
N GLY A 21 -36.50 8.37 -19.89
CA GLY A 21 -35.46 7.42 -20.31
C GLY A 21 -34.69 7.01 -19.06
N ASN A 22 -34.60 5.71 -18.79
CA ASN A 22 -33.65 5.14 -17.85
C ASN A 22 -32.23 5.45 -18.39
N ALA A 23 -31.75 6.68 -18.15
CA ALA A 23 -30.35 6.92 -18.06
C ALA A 23 -29.95 6.23 -16.74
N ALA A 24 -29.60 4.94 -16.81
CA ALA A 24 -28.76 4.37 -15.79
C ALA A 24 -27.55 5.29 -15.75
N ASP A 25 -27.42 6.10 -14.70
CA ASP A 25 -26.27 6.96 -14.50
C ASP A 25 -25.04 6.05 -14.62
N ALA A 26 -24.27 6.22 -15.69
CA ALA A 26 -23.05 5.48 -15.85
C ALA A 26 -22.18 5.83 -14.64
N LEU A 27 -21.85 4.83 -13.81
CA LEU A 27 -21.01 5.02 -12.65
C LEU A 27 -19.75 5.77 -13.07
N SER A 28 -19.33 6.75 -12.27
CA SER A 28 -18.05 7.43 -12.50
C SER A 28 -16.92 6.40 -12.56
N LYS A 29 -15.93 6.62 -13.43
CA LYS A 29 -14.83 5.66 -13.65
C LYS A 29 -14.01 5.39 -12.38
N ASP A 30 -14.00 6.32 -11.44
CA ASP A 30 -13.36 6.21 -10.12
C ASP A 30 -14.22 5.48 -9.07
N THR A 31 -15.36 4.92 -9.49
CA THR A 31 -16.24 4.11 -8.64
C THR A 31 -16.01 2.63 -8.96
N PRO A 32 -15.70 1.78 -7.97
CA PRO A 32 -15.48 0.37 -8.21
C PRO A 32 -16.76 -0.34 -8.65
N ALA A 33 -16.63 -1.34 -9.53
CA ALA A 33 -17.74 -2.21 -9.92
C ALA A 33 -18.19 -3.10 -8.75
N ARG A 34 -17.27 -3.43 -7.82
CA ARG A 34 -17.51 -4.28 -6.66
C ARG A 34 -16.47 -4.01 -5.58
N ILE A 35 -16.88 -4.12 -4.32
CA ILE A 35 -16.02 -4.04 -3.13
C ILE A 35 -16.14 -5.34 -2.36
N GLU A 36 -15.00 -5.93 -1.97
CA GLU A 36 -14.93 -7.18 -1.24
C GLU A 36 -13.97 -7.07 -0.06
N ALA A 37 -14.41 -7.48 1.14
CA ALA A 37 -13.54 -7.68 2.28
C ALA A 37 -12.96 -9.11 2.22
N ILE A 38 -11.63 -9.23 2.17
CA ILE A 38 -10.96 -10.52 2.03
C ILE A 38 -10.16 -10.81 3.31
N PRO A 39 -10.51 -11.86 4.06
CA PRO A 39 -9.73 -12.29 5.21
C PRO A 39 -8.44 -12.98 4.77
N ILE A 40 -7.36 -12.75 5.51
CA ILE A 40 -6.03 -13.27 5.24
C ILE A 40 -5.52 -13.99 6.50
N GLN A 41 -5.24 -15.27 6.38
CA GLN A 41 -4.60 -16.04 7.44
C GLN A 41 -3.09 -15.80 7.42
N THR A 42 -2.56 -15.30 8.52
CA THR A 42 -1.15 -14.94 8.68
C THR A 42 -0.65 -15.27 10.09
N LEU A 43 0.57 -14.84 10.40
CA LEU A 43 1.18 -14.97 11.71
C LEU A 43 1.58 -13.60 12.25
N THR A 44 1.57 -13.45 13.57
CA THR A 44 2.29 -12.37 14.25
C THR A 44 3.60 -12.95 14.77
N ILE A 45 4.72 -12.49 14.21
CA ILE A 45 6.08 -12.94 14.49
C ILE A 45 6.99 -11.75 14.78
N SER A 46 8.10 -11.99 15.48
CA SER A 46 9.15 -10.99 15.69
C SER A 46 10.01 -10.80 14.43
N ASP A 47 10.81 -9.72 14.39
CA ASP A 47 11.80 -9.52 13.32
C ASP A 47 12.85 -10.63 13.32
N GLU A 48 13.26 -11.12 14.51
CA GLU A 48 14.19 -12.24 14.63
C GLU A 48 13.61 -13.53 14.02
N GLN A 49 12.35 -13.86 14.34
CA GLN A 49 11.66 -15.02 13.76
C GLN A 49 11.55 -14.89 12.25
N PHE A 50 11.17 -13.70 11.77
CA PHE A 50 11.07 -13.44 10.34
C PHE A 50 12.42 -13.70 9.63
N LEU A 51 13.51 -13.13 10.15
CA LEU A 51 14.84 -13.23 9.55
C LEU A 51 15.42 -14.65 9.60
N LYS A 52 14.99 -15.47 10.57
CA LYS A 52 15.37 -16.89 10.70
C LYS A 52 14.48 -17.83 9.91
N GLY A 53 13.37 -17.37 9.33
CA GLY A 53 12.37 -18.25 8.70
C GLY A 53 11.57 -19.06 9.72
N ASP A 54 11.52 -18.61 10.98
CA ASP A 54 10.80 -19.28 12.05
C ASP A 54 9.31 -18.94 12.00
N ALA A 55 8.50 -19.91 11.62
CA ALA A 55 7.04 -19.80 11.52
C ALA A 55 6.29 -20.12 12.82
N TYR A 56 6.97 -20.26 13.96
CA TYR A 56 6.33 -20.48 15.26
C TYR A 56 5.82 -19.17 15.85
N GLY A 57 4.88 -18.54 15.14
CA GLY A 57 4.23 -17.29 15.56
C GLY A 57 2.79 -17.48 16.01
N ARG A 58 2.18 -16.42 16.52
CA ARG A 58 0.77 -16.42 16.89
C ARG A 58 -0.09 -16.37 15.61
N PRO A 59 -0.93 -17.40 15.34
CA PRO A 59 -1.88 -17.35 14.24
C PRO A 59 -2.79 -16.11 14.35
N THR A 60 -2.96 -15.41 13.24
CA THR A 60 -3.70 -14.15 13.21
C THR A 60 -4.49 -14.08 11.90
N THR A 61 -5.73 -13.61 11.99
CA THR A 61 -6.51 -13.26 10.80
C THR A 61 -6.48 -11.74 10.66
N ILE A 62 -5.96 -11.28 9.55
CA ILE A 62 -6.06 -9.89 9.12
C ILE A 62 -7.02 -9.80 7.93
N ALA A 63 -7.23 -8.62 7.38
CA ALA A 63 -8.08 -8.45 6.20
C ALA A 63 -7.51 -7.38 5.26
N GLY A 64 -8.11 -7.31 4.09
CA GLY A 64 -7.96 -6.18 3.20
C GLY A 64 -9.24 -5.97 2.40
N VAL A 65 -9.33 -4.84 1.75
CA VAL A 65 -10.48 -4.44 0.93
C VAL A 65 -10.07 -4.43 -0.53
N LEU A 66 -10.63 -5.33 -1.31
CA LEU A 66 -10.48 -5.35 -2.76
C LEU A 66 -11.57 -4.47 -3.38
N ARG A 67 -11.14 -3.48 -4.15
CA ARG A 67 -11.99 -2.65 -5.01
C ARG A 67 -11.74 -3.06 -6.45
N VAL A 68 -12.69 -3.72 -7.05
CA VAL A 68 -12.61 -4.19 -8.44
C VAL A 68 -12.99 -3.04 -9.36
N ALA A 69 -12.07 -2.56 -10.17
CA ALA A 69 -12.34 -1.52 -11.15
C ALA A 69 -13.40 -1.95 -12.17
N GLN A 70 -14.00 -0.96 -12.84
CA GLN A 70 -14.93 -1.23 -13.94
C GLN A 70 -14.18 -1.88 -15.11
N GLY A 71 -14.87 -2.77 -15.82
CA GLY A 71 -14.31 -3.52 -16.94
C GLY A 71 -14.67 -5.00 -16.86
N SER A 72 -14.28 -5.76 -17.88
CA SER A 72 -14.53 -7.19 -18.00
C SER A 72 -13.24 -8.01 -17.85
N GLY A 73 -13.36 -9.28 -17.51
CA GLY A 73 -12.24 -10.20 -17.38
C GLY A 73 -11.34 -9.93 -16.18
N ARG A 74 -10.09 -10.32 -16.28
CA ARG A 74 -9.06 -10.08 -15.28
C ARG A 74 -8.41 -8.71 -15.48
N LEU A 75 -8.31 -7.94 -14.42
CA LEU A 75 -7.80 -6.57 -14.42
C LEU A 75 -6.46 -6.48 -13.68
N PRO A 76 -5.61 -5.49 -13.99
CA PRO A 76 -4.44 -5.19 -13.19
C PRO A 76 -4.86 -4.77 -11.77
N LEU A 77 -3.96 -4.98 -10.81
CA LEU A 77 -4.18 -4.68 -9.40
C LEU A 77 -2.98 -3.92 -8.82
N VAL A 78 -3.27 -2.95 -7.96
CA VAL A 78 -2.27 -2.37 -7.05
C VAL A 78 -2.64 -2.74 -5.61
N VAL A 79 -1.72 -3.40 -4.91
CA VAL A 79 -1.84 -3.60 -3.46
C VAL A 79 -1.31 -2.35 -2.78
N LEU A 80 -2.18 -1.65 -2.04
CA LEU A 80 -1.85 -0.47 -1.27
C LEU A 80 -1.52 -0.87 0.17
N VAL A 81 -0.34 -0.50 0.64
CA VAL A 81 0.16 -0.88 1.98
C VAL A 81 0.31 0.37 2.84
N PRO A 82 -0.59 0.58 3.80
CA PRO A 82 -0.61 1.79 4.65
C PRO A 82 0.63 1.95 5.52
N GLY A 83 0.91 3.19 5.93
CA GLY A 83 1.94 3.54 6.88
C GLY A 83 1.55 3.27 8.34
N SER A 84 2.33 3.83 9.28
CA SER A 84 2.14 3.66 10.73
C SER A 84 0.78 4.15 11.25
N GLY A 85 0.14 5.08 10.57
CA GLY A 85 -1.21 5.55 10.90
C GLY A 85 -2.35 4.60 10.51
N GLY A 86 -2.06 3.48 9.85
CA GLY A 86 -3.09 2.59 9.30
C GLY A 86 -3.77 3.18 8.06
N ILE A 87 -4.97 2.68 7.74
CA ILE A 87 -5.77 3.17 6.62
C ILE A 87 -6.21 4.60 6.89
N ASN A 88 -5.98 5.51 5.96
CA ASN A 88 -6.24 6.94 6.10
C ASN A 88 -6.81 7.54 4.79
N PRO A 89 -7.31 8.79 4.81
CA PRO A 89 -7.91 9.42 3.62
C PRO A 89 -7.00 9.53 2.39
N GLY A 90 -5.67 9.55 2.53
CA GLY A 90 -4.74 9.51 1.40
C GLY A 90 -4.86 8.22 0.60
N ALA A 91 -5.13 7.11 1.28
CA ALA A 91 -5.35 5.83 0.65
C ALA A 91 -6.59 5.83 -0.28
N ASP A 92 -7.69 6.47 0.15
CA ASP A 92 -8.90 6.61 -0.68
C ASP A 92 -8.65 7.43 -1.97
N MET A 93 -7.74 8.40 -1.92
CA MET A 93 -7.34 9.15 -3.11
C MET A 93 -6.66 8.24 -4.14
N TRP A 94 -5.71 7.42 -3.68
CA TRP A 94 -5.02 6.47 -4.55
C TRP A 94 -5.96 5.41 -5.12
N ASP A 95 -6.90 4.88 -4.32
CA ASP A 95 -7.95 3.99 -4.79
C ASP A 95 -8.68 4.58 -6.00
N ARG A 96 -9.23 5.79 -5.87
CA ARG A 96 -9.98 6.47 -6.93
C ARG A 96 -9.14 6.72 -8.18
N GLN A 97 -7.88 7.14 -8.01
CA GLN A 97 -6.99 7.40 -9.15
C GLN A 97 -6.71 6.13 -9.95
N PHE A 98 -6.43 5.01 -9.29
CA PHE A 98 -6.22 3.74 -9.96
C PHE A 98 -7.50 3.21 -10.62
N GLU A 99 -8.63 3.29 -9.92
CA GLU A 99 -9.93 2.88 -10.47
C GLU A 99 -10.30 3.67 -11.73
N ALA A 100 -10.06 4.98 -11.75
CA ALA A 100 -10.26 5.83 -12.94
C ALA A 100 -9.41 5.39 -14.14
N MET A 101 -8.27 4.74 -13.90
CA MET A 101 -7.41 4.15 -14.93
C MET A 101 -7.77 2.70 -15.28
N GLY A 102 -8.84 2.13 -14.69
CA GLY A 102 -9.24 0.73 -14.89
C GLY A 102 -8.35 -0.28 -14.15
N ILE A 103 -7.65 0.16 -13.11
CA ILE A 103 -6.79 -0.66 -12.26
C ILE A 103 -7.51 -0.90 -10.94
N SER A 104 -7.68 -2.16 -10.56
CA SER A 104 -8.23 -2.53 -9.27
C SER A 104 -7.25 -2.21 -8.14
N THR A 105 -7.75 -2.03 -6.92
CA THR A 105 -6.90 -1.81 -5.74
C THR A 105 -7.21 -2.82 -4.65
N PHE A 106 -6.21 -3.10 -3.82
CA PHE A 106 -6.37 -3.88 -2.61
C PHE A 106 -5.71 -3.17 -1.45
N MET A 107 -6.50 -2.65 -0.52
CA MET A 107 -6.02 -2.00 0.69
C MET A 107 -5.71 -3.06 1.74
N LEU A 108 -4.43 -3.29 2.03
CA LEU A 108 -3.99 -4.26 3.04
C LEU A 108 -4.07 -3.65 4.44
N ASP A 109 -4.80 -4.29 5.36
CA ASP A 109 -4.85 -3.90 6.77
C ASP A 109 -4.11 -4.93 7.63
N SER A 110 -2.85 -4.65 7.94
CA SER A 110 -2.04 -5.47 8.85
C SER A 110 -2.36 -5.23 10.34
N PHE A 111 -3.19 -4.24 10.68
CA PHE A 111 -3.34 -3.75 12.04
C PHE A 111 -4.63 -4.21 12.72
N ALA A 112 -5.79 -3.97 12.12
CA ALA A 112 -7.09 -4.17 12.78
C ALA A 112 -7.27 -5.61 13.31
N GLY A 113 -6.87 -6.63 12.54
CA GLY A 113 -6.93 -8.03 12.97
C GLY A 113 -6.01 -8.38 14.14
N ARG A 114 -5.10 -7.48 14.51
CA ARG A 114 -4.20 -7.57 15.68
C ARG A 114 -4.65 -6.69 16.85
N GLY A 115 -5.76 -5.96 16.69
CA GLY A 115 -6.23 -5.00 17.67
C GLY A 115 -5.40 -3.70 17.71
N ILE A 116 -4.63 -3.42 16.66
CA ILE A 116 -3.82 -2.22 16.50
C ILE A 116 -4.61 -1.23 15.66
N VAL A 117 -4.67 0.03 16.09
CA VAL A 117 -5.26 1.13 15.30
C VAL A 117 -4.16 1.91 14.57
N SER A 118 -3.08 2.19 15.28
CA SER A 118 -1.95 2.96 14.77
C SER A 118 -0.68 2.59 15.54
N THR A 119 0.45 2.63 14.85
CA THR A 119 1.78 2.46 15.47
C THR A 119 2.56 3.77 15.51
N VAL A 120 1.95 4.92 15.23
CA VAL A 120 2.63 6.23 15.15
C VAL A 120 3.34 6.58 16.44
N VAL A 121 2.71 6.34 17.58
CA VAL A 121 3.27 6.69 18.91
C VAL A 121 3.97 5.52 19.60
N ASP A 122 3.85 4.32 19.04
CA ASP A 122 4.53 3.12 19.54
C ASP A 122 4.73 2.12 18.39
N GLN A 123 5.90 2.20 17.78
CA GLN A 123 6.29 1.36 16.65
C GLN A 123 6.52 -0.11 17.05
N SER A 124 6.67 -0.41 18.34
CA SER A 124 6.93 -1.75 18.86
C SER A 124 5.70 -2.68 18.83
N GLN A 125 4.49 -2.13 18.70
CA GLN A 125 3.24 -2.90 18.67
C GLN A 125 3.19 -3.99 17.57
N LEU A 126 3.95 -3.79 16.49
CA LEU A 126 4.10 -4.78 15.43
C LEU A 126 5.54 -4.79 14.94
N ALA A 127 6.15 -5.97 14.84
CA ALA A 127 7.49 -6.14 14.29
C ALA A 127 7.59 -5.56 12.88
N ARG A 128 8.73 -4.94 12.55
CA ARG A 128 8.90 -4.16 11.31
C ARG A 128 8.87 -5.00 10.04
N LEU A 129 9.16 -6.30 10.13
CA LEU A 129 9.16 -7.22 8.99
C LEU A 129 7.84 -8.00 8.86
N ASN A 130 6.99 -7.98 9.87
CA ASN A 130 5.74 -8.76 9.88
C ASN A 130 4.82 -8.38 8.72
N GLY A 131 4.75 -7.11 8.34
CA GLY A 131 3.93 -6.67 7.20
C GLY A 131 4.39 -7.22 5.85
N ILE A 132 5.65 -7.65 5.72
CA ILE A 132 6.14 -8.34 4.51
C ILE A 132 5.50 -9.74 4.40
N LEU A 133 5.41 -10.46 5.52
CA LEU A 133 4.71 -11.75 5.56
C LEU A 133 3.23 -11.58 5.19
N ASP A 134 2.56 -10.57 5.77
CA ASP A 134 1.17 -10.25 5.47
C ASP A 134 0.96 -9.97 3.98
N LEU A 135 1.87 -9.18 3.39
CA LEU A 135 1.84 -8.86 1.96
C LEU A 135 1.97 -10.12 1.09
N TYR A 136 2.91 -11.03 1.38
CA TYR A 136 3.05 -12.26 0.61
C TYR A 136 1.80 -13.16 0.73
N ARG A 137 1.15 -13.22 1.91
CA ARG A 137 -0.12 -13.93 2.08
C ARG A 137 -1.25 -13.30 1.28
N ALA A 138 -1.32 -11.98 1.25
CA ALA A 138 -2.28 -11.25 0.41
C ALA A 138 -2.07 -11.53 -1.08
N LEU A 139 -0.82 -11.45 -1.57
CA LEU A 139 -0.48 -11.69 -2.97
C LEU A 139 -0.94 -13.08 -3.44
N ALA A 140 -0.75 -14.13 -2.62
CA ALA A 140 -1.17 -15.48 -2.96
C ALA A 140 -2.70 -15.59 -3.14
N ILE A 141 -3.48 -14.95 -2.27
CA ILE A 141 -4.95 -14.94 -2.34
C ILE A 141 -5.42 -14.13 -3.54
N LEU A 142 -4.84 -12.95 -3.75
CA LEU A 142 -5.22 -12.03 -4.84
C LEU A 142 -4.91 -12.60 -6.22
N ALA A 143 -3.80 -13.31 -6.38
CA ALA A 143 -3.44 -13.95 -7.65
C ALA A 143 -4.42 -15.07 -8.04
N ALA A 144 -5.07 -15.70 -7.07
CA ALA A 144 -6.12 -16.70 -7.31
C ALA A 144 -7.51 -16.08 -7.58
N HIS A 145 -7.66 -14.77 -7.36
CA HIS A 145 -8.96 -14.11 -7.51
C HIS A 145 -9.39 -14.03 -8.99
N PRO A 146 -10.66 -14.35 -9.34
CA PRO A 146 -11.11 -14.46 -10.72
C PRO A 146 -11.06 -13.14 -11.52
N ARG A 147 -11.07 -11.99 -10.83
CA ARG A 147 -11.02 -10.66 -11.44
C ARG A 147 -9.62 -10.04 -11.46
N VAL A 148 -8.61 -10.68 -10.89
CA VAL A 148 -7.23 -10.18 -10.83
C VAL A 148 -6.36 -10.89 -11.86
N ASP A 149 -5.57 -10.13 -12.60
CA ASP A 149 -4.51 -10.67 -13.46
C ASP A 149 -3.25 -10.89 -12.62
N PRO A 150 -2.85 -12.13 -12.35
CA PRO A 150 -1.72 -12.42 -11.48
C PRO A 150 -0.37 -11.91 -12.02
N ASN A 151 -0.27 -11.64 -13.32
CA ASN A 151 0.96 -11.12 -13.94
C ASN A 151 1.00 -9.58 -13.92
N ARG A 152 -0.05 -8.92 -13.44
CA ARG A 152 -0.16 -7.47 -13.39
C ARG A 152 -0.58 -6.99 -11.99
N ILE A 153 0.07 -7.53 -10.97
CA ILE A 153 -0.07 -7.08 -9.58
C ILE A 153 1.13 -6.24 -9.23
N ALA A 154 0.94 -4.96 -8.96
CA ALA A 154 1.97 -4.10 -8.38
C ALA A 154 1.72 -3.90 -6.87
N VAL A 155 2.76 -3.50 -6.14
CA VAL A 155 2.66 -3.13 -4.72
C VAL A 155 3.09 -1.69 -4.56
N MET A 156 2.28 -0.89 -3.84
CA MET A 156 2.57 0.49 -3.51
C MET A 156 2.41 0.70 -2.00
N GLY A 157 3.46 1.16 -1.36
CA GLY A 157 3.45 1.37 0.08
C GLY A 157 3.82 2.77 0.49
N PHE A 158 3.40 3.15 1.70
CA PHE A 158 3.55 4.49 2.27
C PHE A 158 4.28 4.40 3.61
N SER A 159 5.38 5.15 3.80
CA SER A 159 6.11 5.18 5.07
C SER A 159 6.49 3.76 5.54
N ARG A 160 5.99 3.30 6.69
CA ARG A 160 6.15 1.92 7.16
C ARG A 160 5.68 0.89 6.12
N GLY A 161 4.58 1.13 5.42
CA GLY A 161 4.12 0.27 4.32
C GLY A 161 5.07 0.28 3.12
N ALA A 162 5.74 1.40 2.87
CA ALA A 162 6.78 1.50 1.85
C ALA A 162 8.02 0.68 2.23
N GLN A 163 8.35 0.57 3.52
CA GLN A 163 9.37 -0.36 4.01
C GLN A 163 9.00 -1.81 3.68
N TYR A 164 7.75 -2.21 3.93
CA TYR A 164 7.27 -3.55 3.58
C TYR A 164 7.37 -3.79 2.08
N THR A 165 6.90 -2.83 1.28
CA THR A 165 6.96 -2.88 -0.18
C THR A 165 8.40 -3.01 -0.69
N LEU A 166 9.30 -2.16 -0.23
CA LEU A 166 10.69 -2.13 -0.68
C LEU A 166 11.42 -3.42 -0.34
N TYR A 167 11.33 -3.87 0.90
CA TYR A 167 12.05 -5.07 1.33
C TYR A 167 11.36 -6.39 0.94
N SER A 168 10.08 -6.37 0.55
CA SER A 168 9.46 -7.55 -0.07
C SER A 168 10.08 -7.90 -1.44
N SER A 169 10.87 -7.01 -2.02
CA SER A 169 11.64 -7.27 -3.24
C SER A 169 12.90 -8.11 -3.01
N LEU A 170 13.36 -8.29 -1.75
CA LEU A 170 14.55 -9.08 -1.47
C LEU A 170 14.30 -10.56 -1.77
N LYS A 171 15.14 -11.15 -2.64
CA LYS A 171 15.01 -12.55 -3.06
C LYS A 171 15.13 -13.52 -1.88
N ARG A 172 15.96 -13.19 -0.87
CA ARG A 172 16.05 -13.96 0.38
C ARG A 172 14.70 -14.04 1.10
N PHE A 173 13.99 -12.92 1.24
CA PHE A 173 12.68 -12.89 1.90
C PHE A 173 11.60 -13.57 1.07
N GLN A 174 11.62 -13.39 -0.25
CA GLN A 174 10.73 -14.10 -1.17
C GLN A 174 10.91 -15.62 -1.04
N LYS A 175 12.15 -16.10 -1.10
CA LYS A 175 12.46 -17.53 -0.97
C LYS A 175 11.97 -18.10 0.37
N MET A 176 12.03 -17.31 1.43
CA MET A 176 11.70 -17.73 2.78
C MET A 176 10.19 -17.73 3.05
N TRP A 177 9.46 -16.70 2.56
CA TRP A 177 8.10 -16.43 3.01
C TRP A 177 7.05 -16.40 1.89
N ASN A 178 7.45 -16.22 0.64
CA ASN A 178 6.53 -16.15 -0.50
C ASN A 178 6.23 -17.54 -1.06
N ALA A 179 5.58 -18.38 -0.27
CA ALA A 179 5.22 -19.74 -0.67
C ALA A 179 4.29 -19.78 -1.90
N GLY A 180 3.51 -18.72 -2.15
CA GLY A 180 2.67 -18.60 -3.35
C GLY A 180 3.45 -18.32 -4.61
N GLY A 181 4.72 -17.92 -4.53
CA GLY A 181 5.59 -17.61 -5.66
C GLY A 181 5.14 -16.42 -6.50
N ILE A 182 4.21 -15.61 -6.02
CA ILE A 182 3.69 -14.45 -6.76
C ILE A 182 4.62 -13.27 -6.53
N GLU A 183 5.32 -12.90 -7.59
CA GLU A 183 6.21 -11.75 -7.59
C GLU A 183 5.48 -10.52 -8.15
N PRO A 184 5.46 -9.38 -7.44
CA PRO A 184 4.89 -8.14 -7.94
C PRO A 184 5.53 -7.68 -9.25
N ALA A 185 4.71 -7.22 -10.21
CA ALA A 185 5.17 -6.66 -11.47
C ALA A 185 5.91 -5.32 -11.30
N ALA A 186 5.72 -4.64 -10.16
CA ALA A 186 6.47 -3.45 -9.76
C ALA A 186 6.35 -3.23 -8.25
N TYR A 187 7.38 -2.58 -7.67
CA TYR A 187 7.45 -2.15 -6.27
C TYR A 187 7.56 -0.64 -6.22
N ILE A 188 6.59 0.03 -5.57
CA ILE A 188 6.49 1.48 -5.49
C ILE A 188 6.53 1.88 -4.02
N ALA A 189 7.60 2.53 -3.59
CA ALA A 189 7.84 2.89 -2.19
C ALA A 189 7.88 4.41 -2.03
N LEU A 190 6.88 4.97 -1.31
CA LEU A 190 6.82 6.40 -1.01
C LEU A 190 7.37 6.65 0.39
N TYR A 191 8.38 7.49 0.48
CA TYR A 191 9.09 7.88 1.71
C TYR A 191 9.36 6.71 2.69
N PRO A 192 10.01 5.60 2.19
CA PRO A 192 10.28 4.44 3.02
C PRO A 192 11.37 4.71 4.07
N PRO A 193 11.28 4.18 5.30
CA PRO A 193 12.41 4.14 6.21
C PRO A 193 13.42 3.07 5.78
N CYS A 194 14.55 3.49 5.20
CA CYS A 194 15.61 2.60 4.70
C CYS A 194 16.73 2.38 5.72
N VAL A 195 16.45 2.48 7.01
CA VAL A 195 17.46 2.55 8.08
C VAL A 195 18.19 1.23 8.37
N THR A 196 17.71 0.11 7.83
CA THR A 196 18.30 -1.21 8.11
C THR A 196 19.00 -1.77 6.87
N THR A 197 20.27 -2.12 7.02
CA THR A 197 21.01 -2.91 6.04
C THR A 197 20.83 -4.40 6.37
N TYR A 198 20.14 -5.14 5.51
CA TYR A 198 19.96 -6.59 5.68
C TYR A 198 21.08 -7.38 4.99
N ILE A 199 21.28 -8.62 5.40
CA ILE A 199 22.15 -9.56 4.68
C ILE A 199 21.58 -9.75 3.27
N ASP A 200 22.41 -9.65 2.25
CA ASP A 200 22.06 -9.78 0.83
C ASP A 200 21.00 -8.74 0.35
N ASP A 201 20.97 -7.55 0.96
CA ASP A 201 19.96 -6.51 0.65
C ASP A 201 20.07 -5.93 -0.77
N THR A 202 21.08 -6.28 -1.53
CA THR A 202 21.23 -5.93 -2.95
C THR A 202 20.75 -7.01 -3.91
N ASP A 203 20.48 -8.24 -3.43
CA ASP A 203 19.86 -9.28 -4.24
C ASP A 203 18.33 -9.12 -4.23
N VAL A 204 17.88 -8.21 -5.06
CA VAL A 204 16.46 -7.84 -5.19
C VAL A 204 15.82 -8.41 -6.45
N SER A 205 14.52 -8.31 -6.53
CA SER A 205 13.70 -8.65 -7.70
C SER A 205 14.27 -8.09 -9.00
N ASP A 206 13.98 -8.78 -10.10
CA ASP A 206 14.28 -8.30 -11.46
C ASP A 206 13.20 -7.33 -11.98
N HIS A 207 12.09 -7.19 -11.27
CA HIS A 207 11.01 -6.25 -11.60
C HIS A 207 11.31 -4.82 -11.14
N PRO A 208 10.71 -3.80 -11.77
CA PRO A 208 10.95 -2.40 -11.47
C PRO A 208 10.75 -2.04 -9.99
N ILE A 209 11.72 -1.33 -9.41
CA ILE A 209 11.63 -0.74 -8.06
C ILE A 209 11.67 0.78 -8.20
N ARG A 210 10.71 1.47 -7.63
CA ARG A 210 10.58 2.94 -7.66
C ARG A 210 10.48 3.49 -6.24
N ILE A 211 11.44 4.34 -5.87
CA ILE A 211 11.50 5.01 -4.58
C ILE A 211 11.20 6.49 -4.80
N PHE A 212 10.27 7.04 -4.04
CA PHE A 212 9.91 8.45 -4.07
C PHE A 212 10.09 9.05 -2.68
N HIS A 213 10.85 10.14 -2.54
CA HIS A 213 11.18 10.68 -1.23
C HIS A 213 11.28 12.20 -1.22
N GLY A 214 10.77 12.83 -0.16
CA GLY A 214 10.96 14.24 0.10
C GLY A 214 12.37 14.53 0.65
N ILE A 215 13.02 15.60 0.17
CA ILE A 215 14.35 15.98 0.68
C ILE A 215 14.24 16.64 2.06
N ALA A 216 13.13 17.33 2.33
CA ALA A 216 12.88 18.01 3.60
C ALA A 216 12.19 17.10 4.65
N ASP A 217 12.05 15.79 4.37
CA ASP A 217 11.45 14.83 5.29
C ASP A 217 12.34 14.64 6.52
N ASP A 218 11.90 15.17 7.67
CA ASP A 218 12.58 15.12 8.97
C ASP A 218 12.00 14.04 9.89
N TYR A 219 10.88 13.42 9.49
CA TYR A 219 10.29 12.29 10.20
C TYR A 219 10.90 10.95 9.75
N VAL A 220 11.08 10.79 8.44
CA VAL A 220 11.83 9.68 7.83
C VAL A 220 12.91 10.27 6.92
N GLU A 221 14.12 10.39 7.43
CA GLU A 221 15.21 11.03 6.72
C GLU A 221 15.58 10.32 5.42
N ILE A 222 15.82 11.07 4.36
CA ILE A 222 16.18 10.55 3.03
C ILE A 222 17.58 9.90 2.99
N GLY A 223 18.49 10.29 3.90
CA GLY A 223 19.89 9.86 3.92
C GLY A 223 20.07 8.35 3.84
N PRO A 224 19.42 7.55 4.70
CA PRO A 224 19.48 6.09 4.64
C PRO A 224 19.01 5.50 3.30
N CYS A 225 17.96 6.09 2.68
CA CYS A 225 17.49 5.63 1.38
C CYS A 225 18.46 5.95 0.25
N ARG A 226 19.13 7.10 0.30
CA ARG A 226 20.24 7.42 -0.64
C ARG A 226 21.37 6.41 -0.52
N ALA A 227 21.75 6.03 0.70
CA ALA A 227 22.78 5.03 0.94
C ALA A 227 22.36 3.64 0.43
N TYR A 228 21.12 3.23 0.63
CA TYR A 228 20.59 1.97 0.09
C TYR A 228 20.51 2.01 -1.43
N PHE A 229 19.96 3.07 -2.01
CA PHE A 229 19.88 3.24 -3.46
C PHE A 229 21.27 3.23 -4.12
N ALA A 230 22.28 3.83 -3.49
CA ALA A 230 23.65 3.80 -4.00
C ALA A 230 24.22 2.36 -4.09
N ARG A 231 23.91 1.49 -3.10
CA ARG A 231 24.27 0.07 -3.16
C ARG A 231 23.53 -0.66 -4.27
N LEU A 232 22.22 -0.42 -4.41
CA LEU A 232 21.38 -1.04 -5.44
C LEU A 232 21.77 -0.61 -6.86
N LYS A 233 22.16 0.65 -7.05
CA LYS A 233 22.58 1.21 -8.35
C LYS A 233 23.80 0.49 -8.93
N GLY A 234 24.61 -0.16 -8.10
CA GLY A 234 25.73 -1.00 -8.52
C GLY A 234 25.30 -2.34 -9.15
N THR A 235 24.00 -2.67 -9.08
CA THR A 235 23.44 -3.88 -9.68
C THR A 235 22.86 -3.57 -11.06
N ALA A 236 22.66 -4.60 -11.89
CA ALA A 236 22.02 -4.44 -13.21
C ALA A 236 20.48 -4.41 -13.15
N LYS A 237 19.90 -3.96 -12.02
CA LYS A 237 18.45 -3.97 -11.78
C LYS A 237 17.78 -2.65 -12.21
N ASP A 238 16.51 -2.71 -12.60
CA ASP A 238 15.70 -1.50 -12.92
C ASP A 238 15.21 -0.84 -11.64
N ILE A 239 16.07 0.01 -11.04
CA ILE A 239 15.80 0.70 -9.79
C ILE A 239 15.97 2.20 -10.01
N GLN A 240 14.97 2.98 -9.59
CA GLN A 240 14.99 4.43 -9.70
C GLN A 240 14.57 5.06 -8.37
N MET A 241 15.22 6.16 -8.01
CA MET A 241 14.86 7.00 -6.88
C MET A 241 14.59 8.41 -7.38
N THR A 242 13.41 8.94 -7.04
CA THR A 242 13.01 10.31 -7.33
C THR A 242 12.98 11.09 -6.02
N GLU A 243 13.69 12.20 -5.99
CA GLU A 243 13.77 13.08 -4.84
C GLU A 243 13.00 14.36 -5.13
N TYR A 244 12.17 14.80 -4.17
CA TYR A 244 11.37 16.02 -4.28
C TYR A 244 11.93 17.12 -3.36
N PRO A 245 12.44 18.23 -3.91
CA PRO A 245 12.86 19.40 -3.11
C PRO A 245 11.71 19.92 -2.25
N ASP A 246 12.04 20.50 -1.09
CA ASP A 246 11.11 21.18 -0.18
C ASP A 246 9.84 20.36 0.15
N THR A 247 9.96 19.02 0.13
CA THR A 247 8.86 18.08 0.30
C THR A 247 9.06 17.27 1.58
N TRP A 248 8.02 17.25 2.41
CA TRP A 248 8.00 16.64 3.74
C TRP A 248 7.42 15.22 3.70
N HIS A 249 7.34 14.58 4.88
CA HIS A 249 6.74 13.25 5.02
C HIS A 249 5.25 13.25 4.64
N ALA A 250 4.77 12.15 4.03
CA ALA A 250 3.36 11.97 3.64
C ALA A 250 2.80 13.10 2.73
N TYR A 251 3.63 13.62 1.84
CA TYR A 251 3.30 14.73 0.93
C TYR A 251 2.15 14.43 -0.04
N ASP A 252 1.81 13.17 -0.22
CA ASP A 252 0.72 12.71 -1.09
C ASP A 252 -0.64 12.67 -0.40
N VAL A 253 -0.72 12.99 0.90
CA VAL A 253 -1.97 12.98 1.69
C VAL A 253 -2.64 14.36 1.63
N PRO A 254 -3.75 14.53 0.88
CA PRO A 254 -4.34 15.86 0.64
C PRO A 254 -4.87 16.56 1.89
N SER A 255 -5.19 15.78 2.94
CA SER A 255 -5.68 16.32 4.22
C SER A 255 -4.57 16.88 5.10
N PHE A 256 -3.29 16.64 4.76
CA PHE A 256 -2.19 17.23 5.49
C PHE A 256 -1.95 18.65 4.99
N PRO A 257 -1.72 19.60 5.91
CA PRO A 257 -1.43 20.97 5.51
C PRO A 257 -0.12 21.04 4.72
N PRO A 258 0.01 21.99 3.79
CA PRO A 258 1.24 22.18 3.02
C PRO A 258 2.44 22.63 3.89
N ILE A 259 2.18 23.05 5.13
CA ILE A 259 3.20 23.36 6.13
C ILE A 259 3.33 22.17 7.06
N PRO A 260 4.54 21.67 7.31
CA PRO A 260 4.74 20.51 8.17
C PRO A 260 4.21 20.78 9.58
N THR A 261 3.55 19.79 10.14
CA THR A 261 3.04 19.81 11.52
C THR A 261 3.82 18.80 12.35
N VAL A 262 4.13 19.21 13.59
CA VAL A 262 4.76 18.28 14.54
C VAL A 262 3.79 17.15 14.89
N VAL A 263 4.21 15.92 14.66
CA VAL A 263 3.47 14.74 15.14
C VAL A 263 3.77 14.58 16.64
N GLN A 264 2.81 14.96 17.47
CA GLN A 264 2.96 14.88 18.92
C GLN A 264 3.20 13.42 19.35
N ASN A 265 4.33 13.19 20.05
CA ASN A 265 4.78 11.87 20.49
C ASN A 265 4.92 10.85 19.34
N GLY A 266 5.08 11.31 18.13
CA GLY A 266 5.35 10.43 16.99
C GLY A 266 6.68 9.73 17.18
N GLN A 267 6.72 8.41 17.05
CA GLN A 267 7.93 7.62 17.18
C GLN A 267 8.48 7.27 15.80
N THR A 268 9.72 7.62 15.56
CA THR A 268 10.46 7.25 14.35
C THR A 268 11.85 6.72 14.73
N THR A 269 12.60 6.21 13.77
CA THR A 269 13.92 5.63 14.01
C THR A 269 14.96 6.38 13.19
N HIS A 270 15.81 7.14 13.87
CA HIS A 270 17.03 7.76 13.30
C HIS A 270 18.26 6.85 13.44
N CYS A 271 18.08 5.64 13.96
CA CYS A 271 19.15 4.66 14.12
C CYS A 271 19.62 4.16 12.75
N VAL A 272 20.91 3.97 12.58
CA VAL A 272 21.47 3.18 11.47
C VAL A 272 21.61 1.75 11.96
N LEU A 273 20.87 0.85 11.32
CA LEU A 273 20.73 -0.54 11.74
C LEU A 273 21.37 -1.50 10.72
N LYS A 274 21.86 -2.62 11.22
CA LYS A 274 22.44 -3.68 10.39
C LYS A 274 22.01 -5.05 10.90
N GLU A 275 21.60 -5.92 10.00
CA GLU A 275 21.55 -7.35 10.30
C GLU A 275 22.98 -7.89 10.31
N GLU A 276 23.56 -8.10 11.47
CA GLU A 276 24.93 -8.54 11.65
C GLU A 276 25.09 -10.05 11.49
N SER A 277 24.09 -10.78 11.95
CA SER A 277 23.94 -12.21 11.74
C SER A 277 22.47 -12.53 11.51
N ILE A 278 22.18 -13.71 10.95
CA ILE A 278 20.79 -14.13 10.69
C ILE A 278 19.94 -14.00 11.95
N GLY A 279 18.93 -13.13 11.90
CA GLY A 279 18.03 -12.88 13.01
C GLY A 279 18.48 -11.80 14.01
N THR A 280 19.68 -11.25 13.87
CA THR A 280 20.19 -10.25 14.81
C THR A 280 20.37 -8.90 14.13
N ILE A 281 19.53 -7.93 14.47
CA ILE A 281 19.67 -6.54 14.03
C ILE A 281 20.37 -5.77 15.15
N VAL A 282 21.46 -5.09 14.82
CA VAL A 282 22.22 -4.24 15.75
C VAL A 282 22.09 -2.78 15.36
N ASN A 283 22.13 -1.91 16.37
CA ASN A 283 22.34 -0.49 16.20
C ASN A 283 23.85 -0.26 15.98
N THR A 284 24.21 0.27 14.82
CA THR A 284 25.61 0.41 14.42
C THR A 284 26.40 1.41 15.30
N ALA A 285 25.74 2.34 15.94
CA ALA A 285 26.37 3.30 16.85
C ALA A 285 26.75 2.66 18.19
N THR A 286 25.88 1.79 18.73
CA THR A 286 26.09 1.16 20.05
C THR A 286 26.68 -0.24 19.96
N GLN A 287 26.64 -0.87 18.81
CA GLN A 287 27.02 -2.28 18.57
C GLN A 287 26.20 -3.27 19.44
N LYS A 288 25.00 -2.85 19.87
CA LYS A 288 24.08 -3.69 20.64
C LYS A 288 22.86 -4.08 19.82
N PRO A 289 22.16 -5.18 20.18
CA PRO A 289 20.89 -5.50 19.57
C PRO A 289 19.94 -4.31 19.65
N PHE A 290 19.31 -3.99 18.52
CA PHE A 290 18.37 -2.88 18.42
C PHE A 290 17.11 -3.16 19.23
N THR A 291 16.66 -2.12 19.95
CA THR A 291 15.36 -2.08 20.63
C THR A 291 14.69 -0.73 20.38
N PHE A 292 13.37 -0.68 20.54
CA PHE A 292 12.64 0.58 20.49
C PHE A 292 12.88 1.49 21.70
N ALA A 293 13.73 1.08 22.66
CA ALA A 293 14.21 1.90 23.77
C ALA A 293 15.55 2.58 23.48
N ASP A 294 16.12 2.39 22.29
CA ASP A 294 17.37 3.05 21.88
C ASP A 294 17.15 4.56 21.78
N GLU A 295 18.13 5.38 22.19
CA GLU A 295 18.05 6.85 22.20
C GLU A 295 17.78 7.46 20.81
N CYS A 296 18.10 6.76 19.74
CA CYS A 296 17.84 7.19 18.38
C CYS A 296 16.41 6.87 17.91
N VAL A 297 15.53 6.43 18.81
CA VAL A 297 14.10 6.27 18.57
C VAL A 297 13.36 7.40 19.28
N GLY A 298 12.68 8.26 18.54
CA GLY A 298 11.99 9.42 19.08
C GLY A 298 10.95 9.99 18.16
#